data_794ec23448a5a950ec684733be14a024
#
_entry.id   794ec23448a5a950ec684733be14a024
#
_cell.length_a   1.000
_cell.length_b   1.000
_cell.length_c   1.000
_cell.angle_alpha   90.00
_cell.angle_beta   90.00
_cell.angle_gamma   90.00
#
_symmetry.space_group_name_H-M   'P 1'
#
loop_
_entity.id
_entity.type
_entity.pdbx_description
1 polymer ?
#
loop_
_entity_poly.entity_id
_entity_poly.type
_entity_poly.pdbx_seq_one_letter_code
_entity_poly.pdbx_strand_id
1 'polypeptide(L)'
;YLNNAIWNPNVEQQDPTTKSSWYTDDELAHFKTTDYSFLDDAWKTPWSTRHAINITGGTEKVRYFIGGSYFYNVGSFDNLKYSKYNFRASIDADVSKNFTVGLNISTDNRKDTKPNWKSDGDRDRMNDLYKGLLLRTKMIPSMIDGMPVGNFIEWHPLMLISEESGLHTKKWQNVNVNATAEYRVPFVKGLKLKVQYNRT
;
A
#
# COMPACT_ATOMS: atom_id res chain seq x y z
N TYR A 1 25.96 -20.72 24.85
CA TYR A 1 25.97 -19.34 24.31
C TYR A 1 24.81 -18.51 24.87
N LEU A 2 23.54 -19.02 24.87
CA LEU A 2 22.37 -18.30 25.37
C LEU A 2 22.52 -17.92 26.85
N ASN A 3 22.88 -18.87 27.69
CA ASN A 3 23.10 -18.61 29.11
C ASN A 3 24.29 -17.64 29.34
N ASN A 4 25.32 -17.74 28.52
CA ASN A 4 26.45 -16.79 28.60
C ASN A 4 26.05 -15.37 28.17
N ALA A 5 25.07 -15.20 27.31
CA ALA A 5 24.55 -13.89 26.93
C ALA A 5 23.73 -13.24 28.07
N ILE A 6 23.17 -14.05 28.98
CA ILE A 6 22.47 -13.55 30.17
C ILE A 6 23.44 -13.19 31.30
N TRP A 7 24.65 -13.75 31.27
CA TRP A 7 25.68 -13.49 32.24
C TRP A 7 26.24 -12.06 32.12
N ASN A 8 26.21 -11.31 33.21
CA ASN A 8 26.84 -9.99 33.28
C ASN A 8 28.11 -10.07 34.12
N PRO A 9 29.30 -10.00 33.49
CA PRO A 9 30.57 -10.13 34.19
C PRO A 9 30.88 -8.97 35.18
N ASN A 10 30.12 -7.87 35.08
CA ASN A 10 30.32 -6.70 35.94
C ASN A 10 29.56 -6.76 37.27
N VAL A 11 28.83 -7.85 37.54
CA VAL A 11 28.11 -8.04 38.82
C VAL A 11 28.79 -9.11 39.63
N GLU A 12 29.49 -8.69 40.67
CA GLU A 12 30.42 -9.48 41.49
C GLU A 12 29.79 -10.73 42.19
N GLN A 13 28.50 -10.90 42.22
CA GLN A 13 27.84 -11.98 42.96
C GLN A 13 26.81 -12.75 42.12
N GLN A 14 27.06 -12.95 40.85
CA GLN A 14 26.18 -13.76 40.03
C GLN A 14 26.60 -15.25 40.09
N ASP A 15 25.89 -16.05 40.86
CA ASP A 15 26.00 -17.48 40.76
C ASP A 15 25.17 -17.98 39.56
N PRO A 16 25.81 -18.52 38.51
CA PRO A 16 25.10 -19.00 37.34
C PRO A 16 24.10 -20.11 37.63
N THR A 17 24.27 -20.86 38.70
CA THR A 17 23.42 -21.97 39.04
C THR A 17 22.14 -21.58 39.81
N THR A 18 22.06 -20.38 40.33
CA THR A 18 20.94 -19.87 41.13
C THR A 18 19.98 -18.97 40.35
N LYS A 19 20.23 -18.71 39.08
CA LYS A 19 19.42 -17.81 38.29
C LYS A 19 18.19 -18.50 37.71
N SER A 20 17.03 -18.06 38.14
CA SER A 20 15.73 -18.43 37.56
C SER A 20 15.55 -18.10 36.09
N SER A 21 16.47 -17.29 35.53
CA SER A 21 16.47 -16.86 34.11
C SER A 21 17.37 -17.68 33.20
N TRP A 22 18.08 -18.68 33.75
CA TRP A 22 18.91 -19.57 32.94
C TRP A 22 18.08 -20.68 32.33
N TYR A 23 18.32 -20.97 31.08
CA TYR A 23 17.72 -22.10 30.41
C TYR A 23 18.33 -23.42 30.90
N THR A 24 17.51 -24.41 31.11
CA THR A 24 17.91 -25.78 31.41
C THR A 24 18.52 -26.44 30.18
N ASP A 25 19.22 -27.56 30.36
CA ASP A 25 19.79 -28.32 29.26
C ASP A 25 18.73 -28.85 28.29
N ASP A 26 17.55 -29.24 28.83
CA ASP A 26 16.41 -29.69 28.02
C ASP A 26 15.82 -28.55 27.19
N GLU A 27 15.66 -27.37 27.76
CA GLU A 27 15.25 -26.16 27.01
C GLU A 27 16.26 -25.78 25.93
N LEU A 28 17.55 -25.84 26.25
CA LEU A 28 18.61 -25.57 25.29
C LEU A 28 18.64 -26.60 24.14
N ALA A 29 18.35 -27.87 24.45
CA ALA A 29 18.21 -28.92 23.45
C ALA A 29 16.99 -28.67 22.54
N HIS A 30 15.86 -28.31 23.15
CA HIS A 30 14.65 -27.94 22.40
C HIS A 30 14.89 -26.73 21.47
N PHE A 31 15.50 -25.68 21.96
CA PHE A 31 15.78 -24.48 21.15
C PHE A 31 16.73 -24.71 19.97
N LYS A 32 17.56 -25.73 20.01
CA LYS A 32 18.40 -26.13 18.87
C LYS A 32 17.58 -26.71 17.72
N THR A 33 16.40 -27.23 18.00
CA THR A 33 15.50 -27.86 17.01
C THR A 33 14.40 -26.92 16.52
N THR A 34 14.23 -25.74 17.14
CA THR A 34 13.22 -24.75 16.76
C THR A 34 13.79 -23.69 15.85
N ASP A 35 13.02 -23.28 14.86
CA ASP A 35 13.35 -22.20 13.91
C ASP A 35 12.07 -21.42 13.55
N TYR A 36 11.43 -20.85 14.55
CA TYR A 36 10.25 -20.02 14.33
C TYR A 36 10.62 -18.67 13.75
N SER A 37 9.80 -18.16 12.85
CA SER A 37 10.01 -16.86 12.22
C SER A 37 8.72 -16.07 12.14
N PHE A 38 8.61 -15.03 12.94
CA PHE A 38 7.48 -14.10 12.88
C PHE A 38 7.38 -13.40 11.52
N LEU A 39 8.52 -13.18 10.87
CA LEU A 39 8.53 -12.60 9.54
C LEU A 39 7.94 -13.56 8.51
N ASP A 40 8.31 -14.84 8.55
CA ASP A 40 7.80 -15.84 7.60
C ASP A 40 6.30 -16.08 7.80
N ASP A 41 5.82 -16.04 9.05
CA ASP A 41 4.40 -16.14 9.38
C ASP A 41 3.59 -14.95 8.87
N ALA A 42 4.20 -13.76 8.84
CA ALA A 42 3.57 -12.53 8.37
C ALA A 42 3.67 -12.34 6.86
N TRP A 43 4.77 -12.84 6.25
CA TRP A 43 5.13 -12.51 4.88
C TRP A 43 4.30 -13.27 3.86
N LYS A 44 3.72 -12.54 2.92
CA LYS A 44 3.05 -13.08 1.73
C LYS A 44 3.71 -12.55 0.48
N THR A 45 3.79 -13.38 -0.54
CA THR A 45 4.32 -12.93 -1.83
C THR A 45 3.44 -11.83 -2.40
N PRO A 46 3.94 -10.61 -2.58
CA PRO A 46 3.15 -9.54 -3.16
C PRO A 46 2.89 -9.81 -4.63
N TRP A 47 1.73 -9.38 -5.10
CA TRP A 47 1.39 -9.49 -6.51
C TRP A 47 0.61 -8.27 -6.98
N SER A 48 0.65 -8.02 -8.28
CA SER A 48 -0.11 -6.95 -8.89
C SER A 48 -0.66 -7.34 -10.25
N THR A 49 -1.76 -6.70 -10.62
CA THR A 49 -2.33 -6.84 -11.96
C THR A 49 -2.72 -5.49 -12.53
N ARG A 50 -2.61 -5.36 -13.85
CA ARG A 50 -3.03 -4.17 -14.57
C ARG A 50 -3.80 -4.58 -15.82
N HIS A 51 -4.95 -3.96 -15.99
CA HIS A 51 -5.77 -4.09 -17.18
C HIS A 51 -6.00 -2.71 -17.77
N ALA A 52 -5.91 -2.59 -19.09
CA ALA A 52 -6.19 -1.35 -19.79
C ALA A 52 -6.89 -1.63 -21.12
N ILE A 53 -7.82 -0.77 -21.45
CA ILE A 53 -8.50 -0.77 -22.73
C ILE A 53 -8.56 0.65 -23.30
N ASN A 54 -8.28 0.78 -24.58
CA ASN A 54 -8.35 2.05 -25.27
C ASN A 54 -9.07 1.84 -26.60
N ILE A 55 -9.97 2.75 -26.91
CA ILE A 55 -10.75 2.78 -28.15
C ILE A 55 -10.53 4.16 -28.75
N THR A 56 -10.11 4.21 -30.00
CA THR A 56 -9.98 5.42 -30.77
C THR A 56 -10.74 5.30 -32.08
N GLY A 57 -11.30 6.37 -32.52
CA GLY A 57 -11.98 6.38 -33.80
C GLY A 57 -12.38 7.80 -34.21
N GLY A 58 -12.98 7.90 -35.37
CA GLY A 58 -13.47 9.17 -35.84
C GLY A 58 -13.73 9.19 -37.33
N THR A 59 -14.12 10.35 -37.76
CA THR A 59 -14.29 10.76 -39.17
C THR A 59 -13.39 11.95 -39.46
N GLU A 60 -13.44 12.50 -40.67
CA GLU A 60 -12.74 13.75 -41.00
C GLU A 60 -13.14 14.92 -40.07
N LYS A 61 -14.35 14.88 -39.51
CA LYS A 61 -14.90 15.98 -38.69
C LYS A 61 -14.92 15.70 -37.21
N VAL A 62 -14.89 14.44 -36.79
CA VAL A 62 -15.00 14.06 -35.38
C VAL A 62 -13.95 13.03 -35.05
N ARG A 63 -13.21 13.28 -34.01
CA ARG A 63 -12.23 12.36 -33.44
C ARG A 63 -12.61 12.07 -31.98
N TYR A 64 -12.53 10.83 -31.59
CA TYR A 64 -12.78 10.47 -30.20
C TYR A 64 -11.77 9.45 -29.68
N PHE A 65 -11.57 9.50 -28.38
CA PHE A 65 -10.78 8.57 -27.60
C PHE A 65 -11.57 8.21 -26.33
N ILE A 66 -11.62 6.93 -26.01
CA ILE A 66 -12.12 6.43 -24.74
C ILE A 66 -11.10 5.43 -24.22
N GLY A 67 -10.66 5.63 -22.99
CA GLY A 67 -9.67 4.75 -22.36
C GLY A 67 -10.01 4.51 -20.91
N GLY A 68 -9.71 3.30 -20.46
CA GLY A 68 -9.85 2.92 -19.06
C GLY A 68 -8.71 2.01 -18.62
N SER A 69 -8.32 2.13 -17.36
CA SER A 69 -7.37 1.20 -16.76
C SER A 69 -7.72 0.91 -15.31
N TYR A 70 -7.46 -0.32 -14.93
CA TYR A 70 -7.56 -0.81 -13.55
C TYR A 70 -6.21 -1.38 -13.15
N PHE A 71 -5.75 -1.00 -11.97
CA PHE A 71 -4.55 -1.52 -11.32
C PHE A 71 -4.93 -2.01 -9.93
N TYR A 72 -4.48 -3.21 -9.57
CA TYR A 72 -4.65 -3.78 -8.25
C TYR A 72 -3.32 -4.34 -7.76
N ASN A 73 -3.02 -4.10 -6.51
CA ASN A 73 -1.81 -4.58 -5.85
C ASN A 73 -2.14 -5.10 -4.45
N VAL A 74 -1.59 -6.25 -4.12
CA VAL A 74 -1.58 -6.83 -2.78
C VAL A 74 -0.14 -6.77 -2.27
N GLY A 75 0.06 -6.21 -1.10
CA GLY A 75 1.37 -6.08 -0.48
C GLY A 75 1.85 -7.36 0.21
N SER A 76 2.99 -7.26 0.88
CA SER A 76 3.67 -8.38 1.53
C SER A 76 3.04 -8.81 2.86
N PHE A 77 2.06 -8.09 3.36
CA PHE A 77 1.35 -8.38 4.61
C PHE A 77 -0.14 -8.43 4.38
N ASP A 78 -0.86 -9.09 5.28
CA ASP A 78 -2.32 -9.09 5.25
C ASP A 78 -2.88 -7.67 5.28
N ASN A 79 -3.99 -7.50 4.58
CA ASN A 79 -4.74 -6.25 4.53
C ASN A 79 -4.00 -5.04 3.91
N LEU A 80 -2.84 -5.27 3.31
CA LEU A 80 -2.11 -4.25 2.57
C LEU A 80 -2.51 -4.31 1.09
N LYS A 81 -3.46 -3.44 0.70
CA LYS A 81 -4.09 -3.47 -0.64
C LYS A 81 -4.14 -2.08 -1.25
N TYR A 82 -3.83 -1.99 -2.52
CA TYR A 82 -3.94 -0.77 -3.29
C TYR A 82 -4.71 -1.04 -4.58
N SER A 83 -5.67 -0.20 -4.88
CA SER A 83 -6.36 -0.22 -6.18
C SER A 83 -6.45 1.17 -6.78
N LYS A 84 -6.35 1.22 -8.10
CA LYS A 84 -6.48 2.44 -8.88
C LYS A 84 -7.24 2.16 -10.16
N TYR A 85 -8.22 2.99 -10.47
CA TYR A 85 -8.87 2.98 -11.76
C TYR A 85 -8.92 4.38 -12.34
N ASN A 86 -8.62 4.46 -13.62
CA ASN A 86 -8.65 5.68 -14.40
C ASN A 86 -9.65 5.51 -15.55
N PHE A 87 -10.32 6.57 -15.86
CA PHE A 87 -11.11 6.67 -17.08
C PHE A 87 -10.78 8.00 -17.76
N ARG A 88 -10.70 7.98 -19.09
CA ARG A 88 -10.56 9.17 -19.92
C ARG A 88 -11.44 9.03 -21.14
N ALA A 89 -12.18 10.08 -21.43
CA ALA A 89 -12.89 10.24 -22.66
C ALA A 89 -12.57 11.60 -23.26
N SER A 90 -12.31 11.66 -24.55
CA SER A 90 -12.16 12.90 -25.28
C SER A 90 -12.89 12.84 -26.61
N ILE A 91 -13.43 13.97 -27.00
CA ILE A 91 -14.03 14.18 -28.30
C ILE A 91 -13.60 15.55 -28.82
N ASP A 92 -13.15 15.60 -30.06
CA ASP A 92 -12.90 16.81 -30.82
C ASP A 92 -13.78 16.77 -32.04
N ALA A 93 -14.55 17.84 -32.27
CA ALA A 93 -15.49 17.93 -33.39
C ALA A 93 -15.31 19.26 -34.13
N ASP A 94 -15.10 19.16 -35.45
CA ASP A 94 -15.13 20.26 -36.38
C ASP A 94 -16.60 20.53 -36.77
N VAL A 95 -17.27 21.38 -35.96
CA VAL A 95 -18.69 21.75 -36.18
C VAL A 95 -18.91 22.46 -37.49
N SER A 96 -17.93 23.26 -37.89
CA SER A 96 -17.86 23.91 -39.20
C SER A 96 -16.42 24.04 -39.67
N LYS A 97 -16.21 24.53 -40.88
CA LYS A 97 -14.85 24.81 -41.41
C LYS A 97 -14.02 25.74 -40.51
N ASN A 98 -14.71 26.56 -39.73
CA ASN A 98 -14.08 27.61 -38.93
C ASN A 98 -14.30 27.41 -37.40
N PHE A 99 -15.06 26.40 -36.97
CA PHE A 99 -15.39 26.22 -35.57
C PHE A 99 -15.17 24.77 -35.14
N THR A 100 -14.30 24.61 -34.17
CA THR A 100 -13.95 23.32 -33.56
C THR A 100 -14.26 23.37 -32.07
N VAL A 101 -14.86 22.29 -31.55
CA VAL A 101 -15.11 22.11 -30.14
C VAL A 101 -14.40 20.84 -29.63
N GLY A 102 -13.92 20.90 -28.41
CA GLY A 102 -13.29 19.74 -27.76
C GLY A 102 -13.83 19.58 -26.35
N LEU A 103 -14.00 18.33 -25.95
CA LEU A 103 -14.34 17.95 -24.57
C LEU A 103 -13.42 16.83 -24.15
N ASN A 104 -12.79 16.98 -22.99
CA ASN A 104 -12.00 15.96 -22.35
C ASN A 104 -12.46 15.77 -20.92
N ILE A 105 -12.79 14.54 -20.56
CA ILE A 105 -13.17 14.15 -19.20
C ILE A 105 -12.20 13.07 -18.75
N SER A 106 -11.64 13.22 -17.56
CA SER A 106 -10.80 12.19 -16.96
C SER A 106 -11.11 12.02 -15.49
N THR A 107 -11.04 10.79 -15.02
CA THR A 107 -11.15 10.46 -13.60
C THR A 107 -9.95 9.65 -13.15
N ASP A 108 -9.51 9.89 -11.91
CA ASP A 108 -8.49 9.10 -11.22
C ASP A 108 -9.05 8.77 -9.84
N ASN A 109 -9.25 7.48 -9.59
CA ASN A 109 -9.79 7.00 -8.31
C ASN A 109 -8.78 6.02 -7.73
N ARG A 110 -8.43 6.24 -6.47
CA ARG A 110 -7.47 5.42 -5.74
C ARG A 110 -8.06 5.01 -4.41
N LYS A 111 -7.82 3.76 -4.04
CA LYS A 111 -8.12 3.24 -2.72
C LYS A 111 -6.87 2.55 -2.19
N ASP A 112 -6.40 3.04 -1.06
CA ASP A 112 -5.32 2.45 -0.28
C ASP A 112 -5.92 1.89 1.01
N THR A 113 -5.67 0.62 1.29
CA THR A 113 -6.11 -0.05 2.50
C THR A 113 -4.91 -0.68 3.16
N LYS A 114 -4.72 -0.39 4.43
CA LYS A 114 -3.64 -0.96 5.24
C LYS A 114 -4.12 -1.24 6.66
N PRO A 115 -3.48 -2.16 7.39
CA PRO A 115 -3.75 -2.36 8.80
C PRO A 115 -3.56 -1.05 9.59
N ASN A 116 -4.31 -0.92 10.67
CA ASN A 116 -4.21 0.23 11.55
C ASN A 116 -3.09 0.01 12.58
N TRP A 117 -1.85 -0.04 12.13
CA TRP A 117 -0.69 -0.21 13.00
C TRP A 117 -0.21 1.08 13.69
N LYS A 118 -1.08 2.05 13.83
CA LYS A 118 -0.78 3.26 14.56
C LYS A 118 -0.79 2.98 16.06
N SER A 119 0.31 3.23 16.72
CA SER A 119 0.31 3.54 18.13
C SER A 119 0.58 5.04 18.28
N ASP A 120 -0.01 5.69 19.23
CA ASP A 120 0.19 7.09 19.61
C ASP A 120 0.52 8.09 18.48
N GLY A 121 -0.49 8.83 18.05
CA GLY A 121 -0.34 9.92 17.09
C GLY A 121 -0.30 9.51 15.63
N ASP A 122 -0.07 10.47 14.76
CA ASP A 122 -0.18 10.34 13.30
C ASP A 122 1.00 9.63 12.61
N ARG A 123 1.89 9.00 13.36
CA ARG A 123 3.10 8.39 12.80
C ARG A 123 2.78 7.01 12.22
N ASP A 124 3.18 6.82 10.96
CA ASP A 124 3.18 5.52 10.29
C ASP A 124 4.36 4.70 10.83
N ARG A 125 4.06 3.68 11.63
CA ARG A 125 5.09 2.89 12.32
C ARG A 125 5.45 1.59 11.57
N MET A 126 5.53 1.63 10.26
CA MET A 126 6.00 0.50 9.46
C MET A 126 7.36 -0.03 9.96
N ASN A 127 8.27 0.86 10.35
CA ASN A 127 9.56 0.47 10.91
C ASN A 127 9.43 -0.32 12.21
N ASP A 128 8.46 0.01 13.07
CA ASP A 128 8.24 -0.70 14.32
C ASP A 128 7.62 -2.09 14.07
N LEU A 129 6.75 -2.22 13.06
CA LEU A 129 6.28 -3.52 12.61
C LEU A 129 7.44 -4.42 12.16
N TYR A 130 8.32 -3.91 11.28
CA TYR A 130 9.50 -4.66 10.84
C TYR A 130 10.43 -5.03 12.00
N LYS A 131 10.68 -4.12 12.92
CA LYS A 131 11.44 -4.44 14.14
C LYS A 131 10.76 -5.55 14.94
N GLY A 132 9.45 -5.45 15.11
CA GLY A 132 8.67 -6.47 15.81
C GLY A 132 8.75 -7.85 15.17
N LEU A 133 8.79 -7.93 13.84
CA LEU A 133 8.91 -9.18 13.11
C LEU A 133 10.34 -9.75 13.11
N LEU A 134 11.35 -8.88 13.00
CA LEU A 134 12.74 -9.30 12.85
C LEU A 134 13.47 -9.54 14.17
N LEU A 135 13.10 -8.81 15.24
CA LEU A 135 13.80 -8.90 16.53
C LEU A 135 13.24 -10.00 17.44
N ARG A 136 12.33 -10.84 16.93
CA ARG A 136 11.81 -11.95 17.72
C ARG A 136 12.78 -13.11 17.77
N THR A 137 12.82 -13.74 18.93
CA THR A 137 13.58 -14.97 19.07
C THR A 137 12.97 -16.08 18.24
N LYS A 138 13.82 -16.89 17.61
CA LYS A 138 13.41 -18.09 16.88
C LYS A 138 13.02 -19.28 17.76
N MET A 139 13.07 -19.11 19.06
CA MET A 139 12.77 -20.13 20.06
C MET A 139 11.28 -20.19 20.42
N ILE A 140 10.54 -19.14 20.14
CA ILE A 140 9.15 -18.97 20.53
C ILE A 140 8.28 -18.83 19.29
N PRO A 141 7.22 -19.65 19.13
CA PRO A 141 6.29 -19.50 18.02
C PRO A 141 5.50 -18.21 18.14
N SER A 142 5.04 -17.69 17.00
CA SER A 142 4.20 -16.50 16.97
C SER A 142 2.79 -16.75 17.53
N MET A 143 2.27 -17.96 17.28
CA MET A 143 0.92 -18.38 17.67
C MET A 143 0.96 -19.79 18.27
N ILE A 144 0.11 -20.06 19.25
CA ILE A 144 -0.18 -21.40 19.78
C ILE A 144 -1.70 -21.55 19.79
N ASP A 145 -2.21 -22.60 19.12
CA ASP A 145 -3.64 -22.89 18.99
C ASP A 145 -4.48 -21.69 18.52
N GLY A 146 -3.92 -20.89 17.61
CA GLY A 146 -4.58 -19.68 17.09
C GLY A 146 -4.52 -18.47 18.03
N MET A 147 -3.90 -18.60 19.18
CA MET A 147 -3.71 -17.51 20.14
C MET A 147 -2.32 -16.90 20.00
N PRO A 148 -2.20 -15.56 19.99
CA PRO A 148 -0.89 -14.90 19.93
C PRO A 148 -0.09 -15.21 21.19
N VAL A 149 1.16 -15.58 21.00
CA VAL A 149 2.05 -15.88 22.13
C VAL A 149 2.43 -14.58 22.82
N GLY A 150 2.18 -14.53 24.13
CA GLY A 150 2.50 -13.40 25.00
C GLY A 150 3.95 -12.99 24.90
N ASN A 151 4.20 -11.70 25.03
CA ASN A 151 5.45 -11.10 24.65
C ASN A 151 5.78 -9.91 25.53
N PHE A 152 7.04 -9.61 25.69
CA PHE A 152 7.53 -8.48 26.47
C PHE A 152 7.18 -7.10 25.92
N ILE A 153 6.46 -7.04 24.79
CA ILE A 153 6.03 -5.79 24.14
C ILE A 153 4.52 -5.71 24.22
N GLU A 154 4.02 -4.51 24.41
CA GLU A 154 2.59 -4.18 24.56
C GLU A 154 1.72 -4.62 23.37
N TRP A 155 2.31 -5.01 22.26
CA TRP A 155 1.60 -5.38 21.03
C TRP A 155 2.26 -6.55 20.29
N HIS A 156 1.42 -7.38 19.65
CA HIS A 156 1.85 -8.53 18.86
C HIS A 156 1.89 -8.19 17.38
N PRO A 157 3.02 -8.40 16.65
CA PRO A 157 3.17 -7.97 15.27
C PRO A 157 2.13 -8.55 14.31
N LEU A 158 1.77 -9.83 14.44
CA LEU A 158 0.76 -10.47 13.59
C LEU A 158 -0.65 -9.93 13.87
N MET A 159 -0.95 -9.59 15.11
CA MET A 159 -2.23 -8.97 15.44
C MET A 159 -2.34 -7.56 14.87
N LEU A 160 -1.24 -6.82 14.78
CA LEU A 160 -1.24 -5.49 14.17
C LEU A 160 -1.58 -5.49 12.68
N ILE A 161 -1.23 -6.55 11.95
CA ILE A 161 -1.55 -6.68 10.52
C ILE A 161 -2.88 -7.37 10.27
N SER A 162 -3.53 -7.90 11.31
CA SER A 162 -4.85 -8.54 11.20
C SER A 162 -5.98 -7.52 11.03
N GLU A 163 -7.16 -8.00 10.64
CA GLU A 163 -8.36 -7.17 10.56
C GLU A 163 -8.86 -6.72 11.93
N GLU A 164 -8.52 -7.45 12.99
CA GLU A 164 -8.92 -7.18 14.37
C GLU A 164 -8.30 -5.88 14.91
N SER A 165 -7.12 -5.51 14.44
CA SER A 165 -6.49 -4.23 14.77
C SER A 165 -7.18 -3.03 14.06
N GLY A 166 -8.13 -3.30 13.19
CA GLY A 166 -8.80 -2.34 12.35
C GLY A 166 -8.04 -2.03 11.05
N LEU A 167 -8.75 -1.42 10.12
CA LEU A 167 -8.21 -1.07 8.80
C LEU A 167 -8.25 0.45 8.59
N HIS A 168 -7.15 0.99 8.12
CA HIS A 168 -7.07 2.35 7.64
C HIS A 168 -7.26 2.37 6.12
N THR A 169 -8.36 2.98 5.68
CA THR A 169 -8.66 3.10 4.25
C THR A 169 -8.67 4.56 3.83
N LYS A 170 -7.82 4.90 2.86
CA LYS A 170 -7.84 6.20 2.19
C LYS A 170 -8.40 6.05 0.78
N LYS A 171 -9.30 6.94 0.43
CA LYS A 171 -9.88 7.04 -0.91
C LYS A 171 -9.60 8.42 -1.47
N TRP A 172 -9.14 8.47 -2.70
CA TRP A 172 -8.99 9.70 -3.46
C TRP A 172 -9.79 9.58 -4.74
N GLN A 173 -10.52 10.60 -5.03
CA GLN A 173 -11.28 10.70 -6.26
C GLN A 173 -11.00 12.07 -6.88
N ASN A 174 -10.58 12.06 -8.11
CA ASN A 174 -10.33 13.26 -8.89
C ASN A 174 -11.09 13.16 -10.21
N VAL A 175 -11.80 14.22 -10.57
CA VAL A 175 -12.54 14.34 -11.82
C VAL A 175 -12.14 15.63 -12.48
N ASN A 176 -11.58 15.54 -13.70
CA ASN A 176 -11.19 16.69 -14.49
C ASN A 176 -12.08 16.77 -15.72
N VAL A 177 -12.62 17.95 -15.96
CA VAL A 177 -13.38 18.28 -17.17
C VAL A 177 -12.71 19.47 -17.84
N ASN A 178 -12.37 19.30 -19.12
CA ASN A 178 -11.80 20.36 -19.95
C ASN A 178 -12.64 20.50 -21.22
N ALA A 179 -13.24 21.66 -21.39
CA ALA A 179 -13.96 22.03 -22.61
C ALA A 179 -13.21 23.14 -23.36
N THR A 180 -13.11 22.98 -24.66
CA THR A 180 -12.43 23.94 -25.53
C THR A 180 -13.33 24.32 -26.70
N ALA A 181 -13.25 25.58 -27.12
CA ALA A 181 -13.85 26.07 -28.36
C ALA A 181 -12.84 26.93 -29.10
N GLU A 182 -12.61 26.62 -30.35
CA GLU A 182 -11.72 27.37 -31.24
C GLU A 182 -12.50 27.90 -32.45
N TYR A 183 -12.41 29.20 -32.70
CA TYR A 183 -12.98 29.85 -33.85
C TYR A 183 -11.88 30.48 -34.73
N ARG A 184 -11.82 30.08 -35.98
CA ARG A 184 -10.92 30.66 -37.01
C ARG A 184 -11.65 31.77 -37.72
N VAL A 185 -11.18 32.98 -37.55
CA VAL A 185 -11.82 34.16 -38.13
C VAL A 185 -11.60 34.19 -39.66
N PRO A 186 -12.67 34.02 -40.48
CA PRO A 186 -12.49 33.80 -41.93
C PRO A 186 -12.00 35.00 -42.69
N PHE A 187 -12.25 36.21 -42.18
CA PHE A 187 -11.86 37.48 -42.86
C PHE A 187 -10.51 38.04 -42.38
N VAL A 188 -9.85 37.41 -41.39
CA VAL A 188 -8.50 37.76 -40.92
C VAL A 188 -7.61 36.54 -40.98
N LYS A 189 -6.74 36.48 -41.99
CA LYS A 189 -5.87 35.33 -42.20
C LYS A 189 -4.97 35.08 -41.01
N GLY A 190 -5.06 33.87 -40.44
CA GLY A 190 -4.24 33.42 -39.34
C GLY A 190 -4.78 33.77 -37.95
N LEU A 191 -5.86 34.53 -37.82
CA LEU A 191 -6.47 34.84 -36.52
C LEU A 191 -7.35 33.69 -36.04
N LYS A 192 -7.05 33.20 -34.80
CA LYS A 192 -7.82 32.20 -34.09
C LYS A 192 -8.17 32.72 -32.71
N LEU A 193 -9.41 32.50 -32.32
CA LEU A 193 -9.91 32.74 -30.97
C LEU A 193 -10.13 31.37 -30.26
N LYS A 194 -9.53 31.19 -29.10
CA LYS A 194 -9.68 29.97 -28.32
C LYS A 194 -10.19 30.28 -26.92
N VAL A 195 -11.24 29.60 -26.55
CA VAL A 195 -11.77 29.61 -25.18
C VAL A 195 -11.58 28.24 -24.58
N GLN A 196 -11.17 28.20 -23.33
CA GLN A 196 -10.97 26.97 -22.58
C GLN A 196 -11.57 27.09 -21.18
N TYR A 197 -12.33 26.07 -20.79
CA TYR A 197 -12.89 25.93 -19.47
C TYR A 197 -12.34 24.67 -18.83
N ASN A 198 -11.80 24.79 -17.64
CA ASN A 198 -11.29 23.67 -16.82
C ASN A 198 -12.02 23.62 -15.47
N ARG A 199 -12.39 22.41 -15.05
CA ARG A 199 -12.87 22.12 -13.71
C ARG A 199 -12.19 20.86 -13.19
N THR A 200 -11.68 20.94 -11.98
CA THR A 200 -11.12 19.82 -11.21
C THR A 200 -11.96 19.60 -9.97
#